data_02d28038df1957217f4092b576d07fd2
#
_entry.id   02d28038df1957217f4092b576d07fd2
#
_cell.length_a   1.000
_cell.length_b   1.000
_cell.length_c   1.000
_cell.angle_alpha   90.00
_cell.angle_beta   90.00
_cell.angle_gamma   90.00
#
_symmetry.space_group_name_H-M   'P 1'
#
loop_
_entity.id
_entity.type
_entity.pdbx_description
1 polymer ?
#
loop_
_entity_poly.entity_id
_entity_poly.type
_entity_poly.pdbx_seq_one_letter_code
_entity_poly.pdbx_strand_id
1 'polypeptide(L)'
;MSSIYVIAAMCGCWRRESVVNPGIWESLIPCAWNYKYEYTHKGGYGLGQWTNVGTSEGRLWKLHTWVTENGYGDGNGDGQLAYLTVENWWNGNYNGSGDHPKTRGTYGSLSAFLNSDSTNLYDLVWDFLANWEGVPGDHYSERCDYADKFLAYLQNHSDETGSWTSSNQYLTDSQMYNNALAIYNTLGGGTPPQPPEPGTHAITVISSGNGTARASKTYAKPDDIIELTATAGVGAEFKNWNVLYGDISILDNKFIMPDTNVSIEAVFSGAYELGNYPIWLFYQWQKIRERNIHK
;
A
#
# COMPACT_ATOMS: atom_id res chain seq x y z
N MET A 1 10.39 16.93 4.15
CA MET A 1 9.77 16.41 2.91
C MET A 1 10.68 15.33 2.37
N SER A 2 10.12 14.16 2.10
CA SER A 2 10.90 13.02 1.61
C SER A 2 11.36 13.25 0.17
N SER A 3 12.61 12.92 -0.11
CA SER A 3 13.14 13.02 -1.48
C SER A 3 12.54 11.92 -2.37
N ILE A 4 12.55 12.13 -3.67
CA ILE A 4 12.13 11.13 -4.67
C ILE A 4 12.91 9.80 -4.53
N TYR A 5 14.16 9.86 -4.08
CA TYR A 5 15.00 8.69 -3.83
C TYR A 5 14.52 7.89 -2.62
N VAL A 6 14.12 8.56 -1.54
CA VAL A 6 13.52 7.92 -0.35
C VAL A 6 12.23 7.20 -0.73
N ILE A 7 11.36 7.87 -1.48
CA ILE A 7 10.09 7.25 -1.92
C ILE A 7 10.34 6.05 -2.83
N ALA A 8 11.26 6.17 -3.78
CA ALA A 8 11.62 5.06 -4.66
C ALA A 8 12.18 3.85 -3.90
N ALA A 9 13.00 4.10 -2.87
CA ALA A 9 13.55 3.05 -2.00
C ALA A 9 12.44 2.33 -1.22
N MET A 10 11.51 3.07 -0.61
CA MET A 10 10.34 2.51 0.08
C MET A 10 9.48 1.67 -0.88
N CYS A 11 9.17 2.21 -2.06
CA CYS A 11 8.38 1.50 -3.07
C CYS A 11 9.09 0.23 -3.57
N GLY A 12 10.41 0.26 -3.73
CA GLY A 12 11.21 -0.91 -4.08
C GLY A 12 11.08 -2.04 -3.05
N CYS A 13 11.12 -1.70 -1.76
CA CYS A 13 10.88 -2.64 -0.68
C CYS A 13 9.41 -3.14 -0.70
N TRP A 14 8.45 -2.25 -0.72
CA TRP A 14 7.03 -2.59 -0.71
C TRP A 14 6.54 -3.29 -1.98
N ARG A 15 7.23 -3.13 -3.10
CA ARG A 15 6.92 -3.92 -4.30
C ARG A 15 7.01 -5.42 -4.03
N ARG A 16 7.94 -5.82 -3.20
CA ARG A 16 8.15 -7.22 -2.81
C ARG A 16 7.13 -7.68 -1.77
N GLU A 17 6.78 -6.82 -0.83
CA GLU A 17 5.89 -7.14 0.30
C GLU A 17 4.40 -7.12 -0.11
N SER A 18 3.98 -6.04 -0.73
CA SER A 18 2.57 -5.72 -0.91
C SER A 18 2.18 -5.33 -2.33
N VAL A 19 3.11 -5.39 -3.30
CA VAL A 19 2.92 -4.77 -4.63
C VAL A 19 2.50 -3.30 -4.55
N VAL A 20 3.00 -2.57 -3.54
CA VAL A 20 2.67 -1.17 -3.22
C VAL A 20 1.15 -0.96 -3.06
N ASN A 21 0.47 -1.90 -2.46
CA ASN A 21 -1.00 -1.97 -2.35
C ASN A 21 -1.46 -1.85 -0.89
N PRO A 22 -2.18 -0.79 -0.52
CA PRO A 22 -2.65 -0.61 0.86
C PRO A 22 -3.81 -1.53 1.25
N GLY A 23 -4.48 -2.19 0.30
CA GLY A 23 -5.64 -3.06 0.55
C GLY A 23 -5.34 -4.56 0.54
N ILE A 24 -4.08 -4.96 0.42
CA ILE A 24 -3.72 -6.36 0.22
C ILE A 24 -3.46 -7.10 1.53
N TRP A 25 -4.05 -8.28 1.65
CA TRP A 25 -3.67 -9.27 2.66
C TRP A 25 -2.58 -10.19 2.15
N GLU A 26 -1.69 -10.62 3.04
CA GLU A 26 -0.70 -11.64 2.72
C GLU A 26 -1.36 -12.86 2.09
N SER A 27 -0.86 -13.26 0.92
CA SER A 27 -1.41 -14.36 0.12
C SER A 27 -2.88 -14.23 -0.26
N LEU A 28 -3.43 -13.01 -0.26
CA LEU A 28 -4.82 -12.70 -0.59
C LEU A 28 -5.86 -13.34 0.37
N ILE A 29 -5.44 -13.74 1.56
CA ILE A 29 -6.30 -14.39 2.55
C ILE A 29 -6.57 -13.41 3.70
N PRO A 30 -7.79 -12.83 3.79
CA PRO A 30 -8.14 -11.96 4.90
C PRO A 30 -8.06 -12.69 6.25
N CYS A 31 -7.50 -12.01 7.23
CA CYS A 31 -7.48 -12.44 8.63
C CYS A 31 -8.29 -11.47 9.51
N ALA A 32 -8.65 -11.89 10.71
CA ALA A 32 -9.19 -10.97 11.69
C ALA A 32 -8.11 -9.97 12.13
N TRP A 33 -8.49 -8.70 12.36
CA TRP A 33 -7.54 -7.65 12.73
C TRP A 33 -6.75 -7.95 14.01
N ASN A 34 -7.35 -8.68 14.93
CA ASN A 34 -6.72 -9.15 16.16
C ASN A 34 -6.16 -10.58 16.07
N TYR A 35 -5.94 -11.07 14.85
CA TYR A 35 -5.34 -12.39 14.65
C TYR A 35 -3.91 -12.40 15.16
N LYS A 36 -3.61 -13.32 16.08
CA LYS A 36 -2.24 -13.51 16.55
C LYS A 36 -1.41 -14.23 15.48
N TYR A 37 -0.46 -13.53 14.88
CA TYR A 37 0.43 -14.11 13.88
C TYR A 37 1.39 -15.12 14.54
N GLU A 38 1.42 -16.31 13.99
CA GLU A 38 2.43 -17.32 14.27
C GLU A 38 3.17 -17.65 12.98
N TYR A 39 4.47 -17.97 13.05
CA TYR A 39 5.33 -18.15 11.86
C TYR A 39 4.85 -19.17 10.82
N THR A 40 3.88 -19.98 11.15
CA THR A 40 3.25 -20.97 10.24
C THR A 40 2.04 -20.43 9.50
N HIS A 41 1.60 -19.22 9.78
CA HIS A 41 0.36 -18.62 9.27
C HIS A 41 0.65 -17.28 8.58
N LYS A 42 -0.34 -16.83 7.82
CA LYS A 42 -0.35 -15.59 7.06
C LYS A 42 -1.19 -14.57 7.82
N GLY A 43 -0.91 -13.29 7.68
CA GLY A 43 -1.65 -12.27 8.38
C GLY A 43 -1.07 -10.88 8.26
N GLY A 44 -0.17 -10.66 7.30
CA GLY A 44 0.31 -9.33 6.94
C GLY A 44 -0.73 -8.56 6.14
N TYR A 45 -0.82 -7.25 6.34
CA TYR A 45 -1.76 -6.39 5.64
C TYR A 45 -1.16 -5.05 5.24
N GLY A 46 -1.61 -4.55 4.09
CA GLY A 46 -1.33 -3.21 3.59
C GLY A 46 0.08 -3.02 3.04
N LEU A 47 0.48 -1.77 2.86
CA LEU A 47 1.75 -1.37 2.24
C LEU A 47 2.95 -2.08 2.84
N GLY A 48 3.04 -2.09 4.16
CA GLY A 48 4.18 -2.63 4.89
C GLY A 48 3.93 -4.01 5.49
N GLN A 49 2.88 -4.70 5.09
CA GLN A 49 2.53 -6.02 5.60
C GLN A 49 2.58 -6.09 7.14
N TRP A 50 1.93 -5.12 7.80
CA TRP A 50 1.83 -5.11 9.27
C TRP A 50 1.24 -6.41 9.81
N THR A 51 1.86 -6.96 10.83
CA THR A 51 1.47 -8.24 11.43
C THR A 51 1.33 -8.13 12.96
N ASN A 52 0.61 -9.08 13.56
CA ASN A 52 0.46 -9.22 15.01
C ASN A 52 1.38 -10.35 15.52
N VAL A 53 2.68 -10.27 15.31
CA VAL A 53 3.63 -11.33 15.69
C VAL A 53 3.62 -11.57 17.19
N GLY A 54 3.32 -12.81 17.59
CA GLY A 54 3.35 -13.26 18.99
C GLY A 54 2.23 -12.73 19.87
N THR A 55 1.38 -11.83 19.38
CA THR A 55 0.27 -11.22 20.14
C THR A 55 -0.89 -10.87 19.21
N SER A 56 -2.11 -10.83 19.75
CA SER A 56 -3.29 -10.37 19.02
C SER A 56 -3.43 -8.83 18.95
N GLU A 57 -2.58 -8.10 19.67
CA GLU A 57 -2.55 -6.62 19.71
C GLU A 57 -1.19 -6.09 19.24
N GLY A 58 -0.69 -6.64 18.14
CA GLY A 58 0.59 -6.25 17.54
C GLY A 58 0.47 -5.02 16.63
N ARG A 59 1.41 -4.89 15.70
CA ARG A 59 1.49 -3.75 14.77
C ARG A 59 0.25 -3.63 13.88
N LEU A 60 -0.30 -4.76 13.41
CA LEU A 60 -1.52 -4.77 12.59
C LEU A 60 -2.73 -4.24 13.36
N TRP A 61 -2.94 -4.70 14.59
CA TRP A 61 -4.03 -4.21 15.45
C TRP A 61 -3.91 -2.71 15.72
N LYS A 62 -2.70 -2.24 15.97
CA LYS A 62 -2.43 -0.81 16.20
C LYS A 62 -2.69 0.02 14.94
N LEU A 63 -2.29 -0.46 13.75
CA LEU A 63 -2.65 0.17 12.49
C LEU A 63 -4.16 0.29 12.34
N HIS A 64 -4.88 -0.84 12.44
CA HIS A 64 -6.34 -0.89 12.31
C HIS A 64 -7.04 0.08 13.27
N THR A 65 -6.68 0.02 14.56
CA THR A 65 -7.25 0.90 15.58
C THR A 65 -7.01 2.36 15.25
N TRP A 66 -5.76 2.71 14.95
CA TRP A 66 -5.38 4.10 14.69
C TRP A 66 -6.06 4.66 13.43
N VAL A 67 -6.03 3.93 12.31
CA VAL A 67 -6.68 4.42 11.07
C VAL A 67 -8.19 4.58 11.26
N THR A 68 -8.83 3.67 11.99
CA THR A 68 -10.27 3.73 12.28
C THR A 68 -10.60 4.92 13.18
N GLU A 69 -9.85 5.12 14.26
CA GLU A 69 -10.05 6.25 15.20
C GLU A 69 -9.78 7.60 14.55
N ASN A 70 -8.94 7.65 13.52
CA ASN A 70 -8.62 8.88 12.76
C ASN A 70 -9.45 9.01 11.47
N GLY A 71 -10.52 8.22 11.31
CA GLY A 71 -11.47 8.36 10.21
C GLY A 71 -10.99 7.80 8.86
N TYR A 72 -9.86 7.09 8.84
CA TYR A 72 -9.39 6.38 7.64
C TYR A 72 -10.00 4.97 7.58
N GLY A 73 -10.16 4.42 6.38
CA GLY A 73 -10.38 2.99 6.20
C GLY A 73 -9.06 2.22 6.20
N ASP A 74 -9.10 0.94 6.55
CA ASP A 74 -7.88 0.10 6.65
C ASP A 74 -7.05 0.06 5.36
N GLY A 75 -7.72 -0.01 4.21
CA GLY A 75 -7.08 0.00 2.89
C GLY A 75 -6.77 1.41 2.36
N ASN A 76 -6.89 2.44 3.17
CA ASN A 76 -6.57 3.80 2.75
C ASN A 76 -5.06 4.04 2.81
N GLY A 77 -4.44 4.33 1.66
CA GLY A 77 -3.00 4.52 1.57
C GLY A 77 -2.50 5.73 2.35
N ASP A 78 -3.24 6.86 2.33
CA ASP A 78 -2.87 8.04 3.10
C ASP A 78 -2.96 7.77 4.61
N GLY A 79 -3.97 7.03 5.06
CA GLY A 79 -4.08 6.60 6.45
C GLY A 79 -2.92 5.71 6.89
N GLN A 80 -2.50 4.77 6.04
CA GLN A 80 -1.33 3.93 6.32
C GLN A 80 -0.02 4.72 6.34
N LEU A 81 0.16 5.71 5.45
CA LEU A 81 1.32 6.59 5.48
C LEU A 81 1.32 7.51 6.71
N ALA A 82 0.16 8.04 7.10
CA ALA A 82 0.03 8.81 8.32
C ALA A 82 0.36 7.96 9.55
N TYR A 83 -0.17 6.74 9.64
CA TYR A 83 0.16 5.80 10.70
C TYR A 83 1.65 5.45 10.73
N LEU A 84 2.29 5.22 9.57
CA LEU A 84 3.73 4.96 9.46
C LEU A 84 4.55 6.03 10.22
N THR A 85 4.18 7.29 10.08
CA THR A 85 4.87 8.40 10.76
C THR A 85 4.61 8.45 12.26
N VAL A 86 3.44 7.99 12.72
CA VAL A 86 3.03 7.94 14.14
C VAL A 86 3.57 6.70 14.83
N GLU A 87 3.59 5.55 14.16
CA GLU A 87 4.11 4.30 14.69
C GLU A 87 5.56 4.44 15.16
N ASN A 88 6.33 5.27 14.48
CA ASN A 88 7.74 5.54 14.75
C ASN A 88 8.58 4.26 14.91
N TRP A 89 8.23 3.22 14.17
CA TRP A 89 8.96 1.96 14.16
C TRP A 89 10.25 2.11 13.36
N TRP A 90 11.38 1.91 14.01
CA TRP A 90 12.69 1.96 13.38
C TRP A 90 13.73 1.31 14.27
N ASN A 91 14.48 0.36 13.72
CA ASN A 91 15.50 -0.37 14.46
C ASN A 91 16.89 0.27 14.38
N GLY A 92 17.08 1.52 14.41
CA GLY A 92 18.33 2.27 14.17
C GLY A 92 19.69 1.70 14.61
N ASN A 93 19.73 0.49 15.15
CA ASN A 93 20.93 -0.22 15.64
C ASN A 93 21.21 -1.53 14.89
N TYR A 94 20.61 -1.74 13.72
CA TYR A 94 20.87 -2.98 13.00
C TYR A 94 22.36 -3.07 12.60
N ASN A 95 23.07 -4.02 13.20
CA ASN A 95 24.40 -4.42 12.78
C ASN A 95 24.25 -5.51 11.72
N GLY A 96 24.32 -5.14 10.44
CA GLY A 96 24.25 -6.10 9.35
C GLY A 96 25.27 -7.24 9.53
N SER A 97 24.79 -8.46 9.35
CA SER A 97 25.65 -9.63 9.12
C SER A 97 25.32 -10.13 7.72
N GLY A 98 26.30 -10.40 6.88
CA GLY A 98 26.13 -10.91 5.54
C GLY A 98 26.89 -10.09 4.50
N ASP A 99 26.56 -10.30 3.23
CA ASP A 99 27.28 -9.78 2.08
C ASP A 99 27.29 -8.26 1.93
N HIS A 100 26.64 -7.53 2.83
CA HIS A 100 26.62 -6.08 2.85
C HIS A 100 27.36 -5.54 4.08
N PRO A 101 28.55 -4.95 3.89
CA PRO A 101 29.39 -4.44 4.95
C PRO A 101 28.89 -3.12 5.59
N LYS A 102 27.76 -2.59 5.16
CA LYS A 102 27.13 -1.45 5.81
C LYS A 102 26.50 -1.89 7.11
N THR A 103 27.32 -1.84 8.10
CA THR A 103 27.12 -2.40 9.42
C THR A 103 26.15 -1.63 10.30
N ARG A 104 25.56 -0.53 9.81
CA ARG A 104 24.58 0.27 10.56
C ARG A 104 23.67 0.99 9.59
N GLY A 105 22.38 1.06 9.93
CA GLY A 105 21.50 2.03 9.30
C GLY A 105 22.08 3.44 9.46
N THR A 106 22.12 4.21 8.40
CA THR A 106 22.63 5.58 8.39
C THR A 106 21.76 6.49 9.26
N TYR A 107 20.49 6.10 9.47
CA TYR A 107 19.48 6.91 10.14
C TYR A 107 19.08 6.30 11.48
N GLY A 108 19.04 7.15 12.52
CA GLY A 108 18.65 6.76 13.88
C GLY A 108 17.13 6.65 14.09
N SER A 109 16.33 7.08 13.13
CA SER A 109 14.85 7.03 13.19
C SER A 109 14.24 7.07 11.80
N LEU A 110 12.98 6.62 11.70
CA LEU A 110 12.18 6.73 10.49
C LEU A 110 12.08 8.19 10.01
N SER A 111 11.85 9.13 10.93
CA SER A 111 11.77 10.56 10.59
C SER A 111 13.08 11.08 9.96
N ALA A 112 14.24 10.66 10.48
CA ALA A 112 15.53 11.03 9.89
C ALA A 112 15.71 10.42 8.49
N PHE A 113 15.28 9.17 8.28
CA PHE A 113 15.26 8.52 6.97
C PHE A 113 14.35 9.25 5.99
N LEU A 114 13.09 9.52 6.36
CA LEU A 114 12.11 10.20 5.51
C LEU A 114 12.56 11.62 5.11
N ASN A 115 13.36 12.30 5.91
CA ASN A 115 13.89 13.63 5.63
C ASN A 115 15.31 13.61 5.01
N SER A 116 15.77 12.45 4.54
CA SER A 116 17.08 12.32 3.90
C SER A 116 17.12 13.04 2.55
N ASP A 117 18.24 13.72 2.30
CA ASP A 117 18.63 14.30 1.01
C ASP A 117 19.57 13.39 0.21
N SER A 118 19.83 12.18 0.70
CA SER A 118 20.68 11.20 0.01
C SER A 118 20.11 10.85 -1.37
N THR A 119 21.00 10.79 -2.33
CA THR A 119 20.73 10.29 -3.70
C THR A 119 21.28 8.89 -3.91
N ASN A 120 21.86 8.26 -2.90
CA ASN A 120 22.31 6.87 -2.98
C ASN A 120 21.11 5.94 -2.74
N LEU A 121 20.41 5.61 -3.82
CA LEU A 121 19.19 4.82 -3.80
C LEU A 121 19.37 3.46 -3.10
N TYR A 122 20.46 2.78 -3.36
CA TYR A 122 20.68 1.44 -2.83
C TYR A 122 20.97 1.44 -1.34
N ASP A 123 21.65 2.48 -0.83
CA ASP A 123 21.81 2.66 0.60
C ASP A 123 20.46 2.94 1.28
N LEU A 124 19.59 3.73 0.66
CA LEU A 124 18.24 3.98 1.16
C LEU A 124 17.39 2.70 1.17
N VAL A 125 17.48 1.86 0.12
CA VAL A 125 16.81 0.55 0.10
C VAL A 125 17.31 -0.31 1.25
N TRP A 126 18.64 -0.37 1.47
CA TRP A 126 19.21 -1.13 2.57
C TRP A 126 18.74 -0.64 3.94
N ASP A 127 18.79 0.67 4.17
CA ASP A 127 18.39 1.27 5.44
C ASP A 127 16.91 1.00 5.75
N PHE A 128 16.03 1.14 4.78
CA PHE A 128 14.61 0.85 4.97
C PHE A 128 14.35 -0.63 5.20
N LEU A 129 14.94 -1.49 4.39
CA LEU A 129 14.83 -2.95 4.52
C LEU A 129 15.32 -3.45 5.88
N ALA A 130 16.47 -2.95 6.35
CA ALA A 130 17.07 -3.39 7.60
C ALA A 130 16.34 -2.85 8.83
N ASN A 131 15.92 -1.59 8.80
CA ASN A 131 15.45 -0.91 10.00
C ASN A 131 13.92 -0.87 10.12
N TRP A 132 13.20 -0.77 9.01
CA TRP A 132 11.74 -0.74 9.04
C TRP A 132 11.13 -2.12 8.77
N GLU A 133 11.55 -2.82 7.70
CA GLU A 133 11.10 -4.19 7.41
C GLU A 133 11.67 -5.21 8.41
N GLY A 134 12.86 -4.97 8.94
CA GLY A 134 13.53 -5.86 9.88
C GLY A 134 14.10 -7.13 9.27
N VAL A 135 14.30 -7.16 7.96
CA VAL A 135 14.78 -8.31 7.17
C VAL A 135 15.98 -7.94 6.29
N PRO A 136 17.09 -7.52 6.89
CA PRO A 136 18.25 -7.04 6.15
C PRO A 136 18.78 -8.07 5.17
N GLY A 137 19.08 -7.61 3.95
CA GLY A 137 19.58 -8.45 2.87
C GLY A 137 18.54 -9.33 2.17
N ASP A 138 17.31 -9.41 2.67
CA ASP A 138 16.27 -10.21 2.03
C ASP A 138 15.92 -9.65 0.66
N HIS A 139 16.24 -10.43 -0.39
CA HIS A 139 16.02 -10.05 -1.79
C HIS A 139 16.52 -8.65 -2.16
N TYR A 140 17.61 -8.20 -1.55
CA TYR A 140 18.11 -6.83 -1.65
C TYR A 140 18.33 -6.38 -3.11
N SER A 141 18.99 -7.20 -3.95
CA SER A 141 19.21 -6.87 -5.37
C SER A 141 17.90 -6.65 -6.13
N GLU A 142 16.91 -7.52 -5.90
CA GLU A 142 15.59 -7.41 -6.54
C GLU A 142 14.86 -6.12 -6.09
N ARG A 143 14.97 -5.76 -4.81
CA ARG A 143 14.38 -4.53 -4.26
C ARG A 143 15.06 -3.28 -4.83
N CYS A 144 16.38 -3.33 -5.07
CA CYS A 144 17.10 -2.27 -5.76
C CYS A 144 16.62 -2.13 -7.22
N ASP A 145 16.47 -3.24 -7.95
CA ASP A 145 15.96 -3.21 -9.33
C ASP A 145 14.54 -2.63 -9.42
N TYR A 146 13.69 -2.89 -8.40
CA TYR A 146 12.38 -2.24 -8.33
C TYR A 146 12.49 -0.77 -7.98
N ALA A 147 13.37 -0.41 -7.05
CA ALA A 147 13.57 0.99 -6.66
C ALA A 147 14.06 1.84 -7.85
N ASP A 148 14.97 1.31 -8.70
CA ASP A 148 15.40 1.98 -9.94
C ASP A 148 14.23 2.29 -10.87
N LYS A 149 13.30 1.32 -11.03
CA LYS A 149 12.11 1.51 -11.88
C LYS A 149 11.17 2.58 -11.32
N PHE A 150 10.95 2.55 -10.00
CA PHE A 150 10.15 3.59 -9.34
C PHE A 150 10.81 4.95 -9.41
N LEU A 151 12.14 5.04 -9.22
CA LEU A 151 12.88 6.29 -9.35
C LEU A 151 12.73 6.87 -10.75
N ALA A 152 12.96 6.06 -11.78
CA ALA A 152 12.82 6.49 -13.17
C ALA A 152 11.40 6.97 -13.49
N TYR A 153 10.38 6.27 -13.00
CA TYR A 153 8.99 6.70 -13.14
C TYR A 153 8.73 8.04 -12.45
N LEU A 154 9.06 8.16 -11.17
CA LEU A 154 8.82 9.36 -10.38
C LEU A 154 9.59 10.58 -10.91
N GLN A 155 10.81 10.40 -11.44
CA GLN A 155 11.57 11.48 -12.07
C GLN A 155 10.86 12.09 -13.29
N ASN A 156 10.11 11.28 -14.02
CA ASN A 156 9.40 11.70 -15.23
C ASN A 156 7.96 12.18 -14.98
N HIS A 157 7.40 11.92 -13.79
CA HIS A 157 5.98 12.17 -13.47
C HIS A 157 5.78 12.92 -12.15
N SER A 158 6.84 13.53 -11.57
CA SER A 158 6.79 14.18 -10.26
C SER A 158 5.88 15.41 -10.19
N ASP A 159 5.49 15.97 -11.30
CA ASP A 159 4.54 17.08 -11.45
C ASP A 159 3.07 16.61 -11.57
N GLU A 160 2.86 15.30 -11.69
CA GLU A 160 1.54 14.70 -11.77
C GLU A 160 0.96 14.37 -10.38
N THR A 161 -0.35 14.18 -10.34
CA THR A 161 -1.05 13.76 -9.12
C THR A 161 -1.34 12.27 -9.18
N GLY A 162 -0.75 11.52 -8.26
CA GLY A 162 -1.05 10.12 -8.06
C GLY A 162 -2.40 9.90 -7.39
N SER A 163 -2.94 8.70 -7.55
CA SER A 163 -4.16 8.27 -6.88
C SER A 163 -4.02 6.84 -6.41
N TRP A 164 -4.61 6.52 -5.25
CA TRP A 164 -4.54 5.20 -4.68
C TRP A 164 -5.41 4.18 -5.42
N THR A 165 -4.81 3.05 -5.74
CA THR A 165 -5.52 1.81 -6.02
C THR A 165 -5.32 0.89 -4.81
N SER A 166 -6.43 0.45 -4.22
CA SER A 166 -6.45 -0.40 -3.02
C SER A 166 -7.36 -1.59 -3.27
N SER A 167 -6.85 -2.80 -3.14
CA SER A 167 -7.66 -4.01 -3.34
C SER A 167 -6.98 -5.22 -2.69
N ASN A 168 -7.75 -6.26 -2.40
CA ASN A 168 -7.16 -7.54 -1.99
C ASN A 168 -6.76 -8.39 -3.21
N GLN A 169 -6.08 -7.74 -4.18
CA GLN A 169 -5.55 -8.35 -5.39
C GLN A 169 -4.15 -7.77 -5.67
N TYR A 170 -3.34 -8.48 -6.46
CA TYR A 170 -2.07 -7.91 -6.92
C TYR A 170 -2.34 -6.79 -7.92
N LEU A 171 -1.63 -5.68 -7.75
CA LEU A 171 -1.73 -4.54 -8.65
C LEU A 171 -0.91 -4.76 -9.93
N THR A 172 -1.35 -4.16 -11.02
CA THR A 172 -0.55 -4.00 -12.24
C THR A 172 0.59 -3.01 -12.02
N ASP A 173 1.61 -3.04 -12.88
CA ASP A 173 2.73 -2.08 -12.80
C ASP A 173 2.23 -0.61 -12.88
N SER A 174 1.27 -0.32 -13.75
CA SER A 174 0.68 1.02 -13.84
C SER A 174 -0.02 1.46 -12.55
N GLN A 175 -0.73 0.57 -11.88
CA GLN A 175 -1.38 0.87 -10.60
C GLN A 175 -0.35 1.06 -9.48
N MET A 176 0.71 0.24 -9.47
CA MET A 176 1.80 0.40 -8.51
C MET A 176 2.55 1.73 -8.69
N TYR A 177 2.83 2.12 -9.92
CA TYR A 177 3.47 3.40 -10.21
C TYR A 177 2.58 4.58 -9.82
N ASN A 178 1.27 4.47 -10.04
CA ASN A 178 0.33 5.49 -9.63
C ASN A 178 0.21 5.58 -8.08
N ASN A 179 0.26 4.45 -7.38
CA ASN A 179 0.36 4.44 -5.92
C ASN A 179 1.70 5.04 -5.43
N ALA A 180 2.81 4.75 -6.10
CA ALA A 180 4.11 5.37 -5.77
C ALA A 180 4.08 6.89 -5.94
N LEU A 181 3.39 7.38 -6.96
CA LEU A 181 3.18 8.81 -7.16
C LEU A 181 2.29 9.41 -6.05
N ALA A 182 1.25 8.70 -5.61
CA ALA A 182 0.45 9.12 -4.45
C ALA A 182 1.30 9.19 -3.17
N ILE A 183 2.19 8.21 -2.94
CA ILE A 183 3.15 8.24 -1.82
C ILE A 183 4.06 9.47 -1.94
N TYR A 184 4.59 9.75 -3.12
CA TYR A 184 5.44 10.90 -3.36
C TYR A 184 4.69 12.22 -3.12
N ASN A 185 3.48 12.37 -3.63
CA ASN A 185 2.67 13.56 -3.40
C ASN A 185 2.37 13.77 -1.90
N THR A 186 2.20 12.68 -1.15
CA THR A 186 1.91 12.73 0.29
C THR A 186 3.16 13.06 1.13
N LEU A 187 4.28 12.36 0.89
CA LEU A 187 5.48 12.45 1.73
C LEU A 187 6.56 13.39 1.16
N GLY A 188 6.65 13.52 -0.16
CA GLY A 188 7.76 14.18 -0.85
C GLY A 188 7.50 15.65 -1.22
N GLY A 189 6.36 16.01 -1.72
CA GLY A 189 6.10 17.35 -2.26
C GLY A 189 4.75 17.94 -1.87
N GLY A 190 3.88 17.09 -1.35
CA GLY A 190 2.55 17.48 -0.91
C GLY A 190 2.48 17.84 0.56
N THR A 191 1.41 18.50 0.95
CA THR A 191 1.06 18.63 2.37
C THR A 191 0.85 17.21 2.93
N PRO A 192 1.43 16.86 4.09
CA PRO A 192 1.12 15.60 4.76
C PRO A 192 -0.40 15.41 4.83
N PRO A 193 -0.92 14.17 4.73
CA PRO A 193 -2.35 13.95 4.85
C PRO A 193 -2.84 14.64 6.12
N GLN A 194 -3.65 15.67 5.94
CA GLN A 194 -4.29 16.31 7.09
C GLN A 194 -5.32 15.31 7.62
N PRO A 195 -5.41 15.11 8.93
CA PRO A 195 -6.50 14.32 9.51
C PRO A 195 -7.83 14.77 8.92
N PRO A 196 -8.75 13.88 8.62
CA PRO A 196 -10.06 14.26 8.09
C PRO A 196 -10.70 15.31 9.00
N GLU A 197 -11.36 16.30 8.41
CA GLU A 197 -12.10 17.29 9.19
C GLU A 197 -13.12 16.58 10.10
N PRO A 198 -13.30 17.05 11.35
CA PRO A 198 -14.32 16.48 12.23
C PRO A 198 -15.69 16.42 11.56
N GLY A 199 -16.37 15.28 11.67
CA GLY A 199 -17.65 15.04 11.00
C GLY A 199 -17.57 14.68 9.53
N THR A 200 -16.37 14.32 9.02
CA THR A 200 -16.23 13.67 7.71
C THR A 200 -16.08 12.15 7.85
N HIS A 201 -16.48 11.43 6.81
CA HIS A 201 -16.38 9.98 6.71
C HIS A 201 -15.53 9.58 5.51
N ALA A 202 -14.81 8.47 5.64
CA ALA A 202 -13.92 7.97 4.60
C ALA A 202 -14.69 7.37 3.42
N ILE A 203 -14.16 7.59 2.22
CA ILE A 203 -14.64 6.99 0.98
C ILE A 203 -13.51 6.13 0.41
N THR A 204 -13.70 4.83 0.41
CA THR A 204 -12.76 3.86 -0.17
C THR A 204 -13.30 3.36 -1.50
N VAL A 205 -12.51 3.49 -2.56
CA VAL A 205 -12.85 2.94 -3.88
C VAL A 205 -11.79 1.93 -4.26
N ILE A 206 -12.22 0.71 -4.49
CA ILE A 206 -11.35 -0.38 -4.98
C ILE A 206 -11.74 -0.78 -6.40
N SER A 207 -10.85 -1.46 -7.09
CA SER A 207 -11.09 -1.95 -8.45
C SER A 207 -10.87 -3.45 -8.54
N SER A 208 -11.76 -4.16 -9.27
CA SER A 208 -11.56 -5.54 -9.69
C SER A 208 -11.58 -5.64 -11.21
N GLY A 209 -10.74 -6.52 -11.77
CA GLY A 209 -10.53 -6.60 -13.22
C GLY A 209 -9.52 -5.56 -13.73
N ASN A 210 -9.39 -5.43 -15.05
CA ASN A 210 -8.39 -4.55 -15.67
C ASN A 210 -8.93 -3.13 -15.80
N GLY A 211 -8.72 -2.30 -14.76
CA GLY A 211 -9.13 -0.91 -14.75
C GLY A 211 -8.75 -0.20 -13.44
N THR A 212 -8.99 1.10 -13.40
CA THR A 212 -8.79 1.96 -12.22
C THR A 212 -10.05 2.74 -11.91
N ALA A 213 -10.25 3.04 -10.63
CA ALA A 213 -11.37 3.85 -10.21
C ALA A 213 -11.00 4.78 -9.05
N ARG A 214 -11.75 5.88 -8.93
CA ARG A 214 -11.56 6.86 -7.86
C ARG A 214 -12.87 7.60 -7.57
N ALA A 215 -12.96 8.15 -6.35
CA ALA A 215 -13.95 9.15 -5.99
C ALA A 215 -13.36 10.57 -6.13
N SER A 216 -14.22 11.56 -6.24
CA SER A 216 -13.85 12.98 -6.28
C SER A 216 -13.28 13.48 -4.95
N LYS A 217 -13.57 12.80 -3.84
CA LYS A 217 -13.06 13.07 -2.48
C LYS A 217 -12.71 11.76 -1.81
N THR A 218 -11.71 11.78 -0.92
CA THR A 218 -11.37 10.66 -0.03
C THR A 218 -12.09 10.74 1.30
N TYR A 219 -12.54 11.96 1.68
CA TYR A 219 -13.36 12.24 2.85
C TYR A 219 -14.45 13.23 2.48
N ALA A 220 -15.63 13.07 3.05
CA ALA A 220 -16.76 13.98 2.82
C ALA A 220 -17.67 14.05 4.05
N LYS A 221 -18.39 15.15 4.19
CA LYS A 221 -19.44 15.31 5.19
C LYS A 221 -20.72 14.59 4.72
N PRO A 222 -21.60 14.18 5.64
CA PRO A 222 -22.93 13.76 5.25
C PRO A 222 -23.57 14.78 4.29
N ASP A 223 -24.36 14.28 3.37
CA ASP A 223 -25.04 15.03 2.31
C ASP A 223 -24.15 15.62 1.18
N ASP A 224 -22.83 15.49 1.26
CA ASP A 224 -21.94 15.83 0.13
C ASP A 224 -22.22 14.92 -1.08
N ILE A 225 -22.22 15.52 -2.28
CA ILE A 225 -22.30 14.76 -3.53
C ILE A 225 -20.90 14.30 -3.93
N ILE A 226 -20.75 13.00 -4.10
CA ILE A 226 -19.49 12.35 -4.49
C ILE A 226 -19.61 11.84 -5.90
N GLU A 227 -18.65 12.22 -6.75
CA GLU A 227 -18.53 11.73 -8.12
C GLU A 227 -17.52 10.57 -8.16
N LEU A 228 -17.87 9.53 -8.91
CA LEU A 228 -17.04 8.36 -9.15
C LEU A 228 -16.52 8.39 -10.59
N THR A 229 -15.26 8.01 -10.74
CA THR A 229 -14.65 7.84 -12.07
C THR A 229 -14.12 6.43 -12.19
N ALA A 230 -14.47 5.74 -13.26
CA ALA A 230 -13.92 4.43 -13.61
C ALA A 230 -13.26 4.51 -14.98
N THR A 231 -12.02 4.03 -15.10
CA THR A 231 -11.27 4.01 -16.36
C THR A 231 -10.84 2.58 -16.63
N ALA A 232 -11.40 1.99 -17.69
CA ALA A 232 -11.03 0.62 -18.10
C ALA A 232 -9.64 0.61 -18.72
N GLY A 233 -8.88 -0.46 -18.40
CA GLY A 233 -7.59 -0.75 -19.04
C GLY A 233 -7.75 -1.20 -20.50
N VAL A 234 -6.63 -1.39 -21.18
CA VAL A 234 -6.63 -1.83 -22.59
C VAL A 234 -7.34 -3.17 -22.73
N GLY A 235 -8.33 -3.23 -23.60
CA GLY A 235 -9.12 -4.46 -23.85
C GLY A 235 -10.13 -4.81 -22.76
N ALA A 236 -10.35 -3.92 -21.80
CA ALA A 236 -11.33 -4.09 -20.74
C ALA A 236 -12.50 -3.12 -20.89
N GLU A 237 -13.56 -3.36 -20.15
CA GLU A 237 -14.74 -2.49 -20.06
C GLU A 237 -15.14 -2.35 -18.59
N PHE A 238 -15.58 -1.16 -18.20
CA PHE A 238 -16.25 -0.99 -16.92
C PHE A 238 -17.61 -1.70 -16.94
N LYS A 239 -17.92 -2.45 -15.90
CA LYS A 239 -19.16 -3.22 -15.79
C LYS A 239 -20.16 -2.54 -14.87
N ASN A 240 -19.80 -2.33 -13.63
CA ASN A 240 -20.67 -1.74 -12.60
C ASN A 240 -19.90 -1.30 -11.37
N TRP A 241 -20.58 -0.58 -10.52
CA TRP A 241 -20.20 -0.29 -9.14
C TRP A 241 -20.90 -1.26 -8.19
N ASN A 242 -20.14 -1.87 -7.27
CA ASN A 242 -20.67 -2.64 -6.13
C ASN A 242 -20.47 -1.83 -4.86
N VAL A 243 -21.52 -1.63 -4.08
CA VAL A 243 -21.41 -1.07 -2.73
C VAL A 243 -21.02 -2.20 -1.77
N LEU A 244 -19.85 -2.11 -1.16
CA LEU A 244 -19.33 -3.10 -0.23
C LEU A 244 -19.70 -2.75 1.22
N TYR A 245 -19.72 -1.45 1.53
CA TYR A 245 -20.07 -0.91 2.84
C TYR A 245 -20.67 0.50 2.70
N GLY A 246 -21.62 0.83 3.57
CA GLY A 246 -22.38 2.07 3.52
C GLY A 246 -23.71 1.87 2.79
N ASP A 247 -24.78 2.49 3.30
CA ASP A 247 -26.11 2.43 2.69
C ASP A 247 -26.23 3.58 1.67
N ILE A 248 -25.73 3.35 0.46
CA ILE A 248 -25.75 4.33 -0.64
C ILE A 248 -26.38 3.76 -1.91
N SER A 249 -26.95 4.64 -2.71
CA SER A 249 -27.37 4.34 -4.08
C SER A 249 -26.51 5.15 -5.06
N ILE A 250 -25.89 4.48 -6.03
CA ILE A 250 -25.06 5.11 -7.05
C ILE A 250 -25.92 5.33 -8.31
N LEU A 251 -26.07 6.58 -8.72
CA LEU A 251 -26.78 6.99 -9.92
C LEU A 251 -25.87 7.91 -10.75
N ASP A 252 -25.73 7.65 -12.04
CA ASP A 252 -24.88 8.43 -12.95
C ASP A 252 -23.46 8.66 -12.42
N ASN A 253 -22.86 7.61 -11.86
CA ASN A 253 -21.56 7.64 -11.20
C ASN A 253 -21.46 8.66 -10.04
N LYS A 254 -22.55 8.88 -9.32
CA LYS A 254 -22.60 9.77 -8.16
C LYS A 254 -23.38 9.12 -7.03
N PHE A 255 -23.07 9.50 -5.80
CA PHE A 255 -23.86 9.18 -4.63
C PHE A 255 -23.84 10.34 -3.63
N ILE A 256 -24.78 10.31 -2.69
CA ILE A 256 -24.82 11.25 -1.55
C ILE A 256 -24.14 10.57 -0.37
N MET A 257 -23.19 11.27 0.24
CA MET A 257 -22.43 10.74 1.39
C MET A 257 -23.34 10.50 2.59
N PRO A 258 -23.40 9.27 3.14
CA PRO A 258 -24.14 9.00 4.37
C PRO A 258 -23.33 9.44 5.60
N ASP A 259 -23.94 9.38 6.79
CA ASP A 259 -23.29 9.62 8.08
C ASP A 259 -22.51 8.38 8.54
N THR A 260 -21.70 7.79 7.63
CA THR A 260 -20.83 6.65 7.87
C THR A 260 -19.80 6.53 6.76
N ASN A 261 -18.73 5.75 6.99
CA ASN A 261 -17.76 5.43 5.95
C ASN A 261 -18.42 4.67 4.80
N VAL A 262 -17.85 4.79 3.60
CA VAL A 262 -18.34 4.13 2.38
C VAL A 262 -17.21 3.35 1.73
N SER A 263 -17.49 2.12 1.29
CA SER A 263 -16.58 1.33 0.47
C SER A 263 -17.30 0.84 -0.79
N ILE A 264 -16.66 1.08 -1.95
CA ILE A 264 -17.22 0.82 -3.27
C ILE A 264 -16.18 0.06 -4.10
N GLU A 265 -16.63 -0.90 -4.86
CA GLU A 265 -15.83 -1.62 -5.85
C GLU A 265 -16.26 -1.24 -7.26
N ALA A 266 -15.30 -0.84 -8.10
CA ALA A 266 -15.47 -0.74 -9.52
C ALA A 266 -15.12 -2.08 -10.18
N VAL A 267 -16.06 -2.68 -10.88
CA VAL A 267 -15.88 -3.97 -11.56
C VAL A 267 -15.57 -3.73 -13.04
N PHE A 268 -14.45 -4.28 -13.50
CA PHE A 268 -14.05 -4.24 -14.91
C PHE A 268 -14.01 -5.66 -15.49
N SER A 269 -14.24 -5.77 -16.81
CA SER A 269 -13.96 -7.01 -17.54
C SER A 269 -12.45 -7.22 -17.71
N GLY A 270 -12.06 -8.45 -18.06
CA GLY A 270 -10.67 -8.84 -18.26
C GLY A 270 -10.02 -9.30 -16.96
N ALA A 271 -9.27 -10.39 -17.03
CA ALA A 271 -8.31 -10.74 -15.98
C ALA A 271 -7.17 -9.72 -16.04
N TYR A 272 -6.60 -9.38 -14.87
CA TYR A 272 -5.31 -8.70 -14.87
C TYR A 272 -4.36 -9.50 -15.74
N GLU A 273 -3.83 -8.90 -16.82
CA GLU A 273 -2.67 -9.49 -17.45
C GLU A 273 -1.58 -9.49 -16.40
N LEU A 274 -1.15 -10.68 -16.01
CA LEU A 274 0.01 -10.87 -15.15
C LEU A 274 1.24 -10.42 -15.96
N GLY A 275 1.45 -9.11 -16.03
CA GLY A 275 2.61 -8.52 -16.67
C GLY A 275 3.85 -9.02 -15.92
N ASN A 276 4.66 -9.82 -16.59
CA ASN A 276 6.00 -10.28 -16.21
C ASN A 276 6.27 -10.43 -14.69
N TYR A 277 5.36 -11.13 -13.99
CA TYR A 277 5.71 -11.61 -12.66
C TYR A 277 6.79 -12.69 -12.81
N PRO A 278 7.85 -12.66 -12.01
CA PRO A 278 8.90 -13.67 -12.10
C PRO A 278 8.26 -15.06 -11.97
N ILE A 279 8.57 -15.94 -12.88
CA ILE A 279 8.06 -17.33 -12.98
C ILE A 279 8.13 -18.08 -11.64
N TRP A 280 9.06 -17.73 -10.76
CA TRP A 280 9.20 -18.34 -9.44
C TRP A 280 8.02 -18.03 -8.48
N LEU A 281 7.36 -16.87 -8.61
CA LEU A 281 6.15 -16.54 -7.84
C LEU A 281 5.00 -17.49 -8.22
N PHE A 282 4.92 -17.84 -9.52
CA PHE A 282 3.97 -18.82 -10.04
C PHE A 282 4.29 -20.23 -9.53
N TYR A 283 5.60 -20.60 -9.45
CA TYR A 283 6.03 -21.88 -8.88
C TYR A 283 5.80 -21.98 -7.37
N GLN A 284 5.96 -20.91 -6.62
CA GLN A 284 5.61 -20.88 -5.21
C GLN A 284 4.10 -21.06 -5.02
N TRP A 285 3.30 -20.41 -5.85
CA TRP A 285 1.84 -20.53 -5.82
C TRP A 285 1.37 -21.95 -6.19
N GLN A 286 1.95 -22.59 -7.20
CA GLN A 286 1.68 -23.98 -7.55
C GLN A 286 2.06 -24.93 -6.42
N LYS A 287 3.24 -24.78 -5.81
CA LYS A 287 3.66 -25.62 -4.68
C LYS A 287 2.76 -25.49 -3.45
N ILE A 288 2.20 -24.32 -3.22
CA ILE A 288 1.24 -24.09 -2.13
C ILE A 288 -0.09 -24.76 -2.45
N ARG A 289 -0.54 -24.68 -3.68
CA ARG A 289 -1.79 -25.31 -4.13
C ARG A 289 -1.71 -26.84 -4.07
N GLU A 290 -0.61 -27.42 -4.50
CA GLU A 290 -0.39 -28.88 -4.46
C GLU A 290 -0.31 -29.43 -3.03
N ARG A 291 0.27 -28.67 -2.06
CA ARG A 291 0.28 -29.06 -0.65
C ARG A 291 -1.09 -29.03 0.03
N ASN A 292 -2.03 -28.25 -0.50
CA ASN A 292 -3.39 -28.13 0.05
C ASN A 292 -4.39 -29.12 -0.56
N ILE A 293 -4.00 -29.85 -1.61
CA ILE A 293 -4.85 -30.88 -2.25
C ILE A 293 -4.61 -32.28 -1.66
N HIS A 294 -3.53 -32.45 -0.90
CA HIS A 294 -3.16 -33.74 -0.30
C HIS A 294 -3.26 -33.76 1.25
N LYS A 295 -4.15 -32.94 1.82
CA LYS A 295 -4.54 -33.04 3.24
C LYS A 295 -6.03 -33.23 3.39
#